data_86da49ba7d4486e8c1526715094e5b09
#
_entry.id   86da49ba7d4486e8c1526715094e5b09
#
_cell.length_a   1.000
_cell.length_b   1.000
_cell.length_c   1.000
_cell.angle_alpha   90.00
_cell.angle_beta   90.00
_cell.angle_gamma   90.00
#
_symmetry.space_group_name_H-M   'P 1'
#
loop_
_entity.id
_entity.type
_entity.pdbx_description
1 polymer ?
#
loop_
_entity_poly.entity_id
_entity_poly.type
_entity_poly.pdbx_seq_one_letter_code
_entity_poly.pdbx_strand_id
1 'polypeptide(L)'
;MERALAIGEEASRRGIEHPNLLGLAAQKHMRAGDSERAYPLLLRARELSPHNADILNDLGLCLVRLSRAREALSTLEAAIREKPDSARPHFNKALAHEQLGELDDERRELERVVAIEPRHHQALSLLAMLAADRNDYKATRDYAGRALALSPDEVPAKIALVSAEIGSRDFNAARLRLEALLRDTDLDADNRALAQTLMGDVLDGEGKFDEAFRCYAASAETQKTHYARAFGASGQESFRAQIERLQSYFSSAPAEIWNARKNDAQTPVHVFLLGFVRSGTTLLGQVLAGHPDIEVMHERDCLNEAVRDFIVPKDGLEHLGALPDEALMPYRRSYWQKAYAWGYSAERKVFVDKSPLATSLLPLIARLFPDARILFVYRDPRDVVLSCFRRRFAMTEQKYQMLTLDGIAACYGSLMGFADFWREKFRLDVFDARHETLLANFESETARICDFLSVALDPAMKDFASRARVANIDIPNSADLARGLSRKSEGHWRNYRNELMPIMPALAPWCARFGYPEN
;
A
#
# COMPACT_ATOMS: atom_id res chain seq x y z
N MET A 1 27.20 24.77 13.45
CA MET A 1 26.81 23.72 12.48
C MET A 1 27.07 24.15 11.05
N GLU A 2 26.50 25.23 10.53
CA GLU A 2 26.66 25.69 9.13
C GLU A 2 28.13 25.88 8.71
N ARG A 3 28.94 26.50 9.59
CA ARG A 3 30.40 26.69 9.34
C ARG A 3 31.15 25.34 9.17
N ALA A 4 30.77 24.32 9.94
CA ALA A 4 31.36 22.98 9.81
C ALA A 4 30.98 22.31 8.48
N LEU A 5 29.72 22.42 8.05
CA LEU A 5 29.24 21.91 6.77
C LEU A 5 29.93 22.60 5.57
N ALA A 6 30.14 23.93 5.67
CA ALA A 6 30.87 24.70 4.66
C ALA A 6 32.34 24.27 4.55
N ILE A 7 33.01 23.97 5.69
CA ILE A 7 34.37 23.45 5.70
C ILE A 7 34.44 22.08 5.02
N GLY A 8 33.47 21.18 5.30
CA GLY A 8 33.41 19.87 4.66
C GLY A 8 33.30 19.96 3.15
N GLU A 9 32.40 20.82 2.65
CA GLU A 9 32.22 21.05 1.21
C GLU A 9 33.47 21.65 0.56
N GLU A 10 34.12 22.63 1.18
CA GLU A 10 35.33 23.22 0.66
C GLU A 10 36.49 22.19 0.62
N ALA A 11 36.60 21.36 1.66
CA ALA A 11 37.58 20.27 1.68
C ALA A 11 37.34 19.27 0.54
N SER A 12 36.06 18.87 0.32
CA SER A 12 35.66 17.98 -0.77
C SER A 12 36.00 18.59 -2.14
N ARG A 13 35.72 19.89 -2.35
CA ARG A 13 36.10 20.59 -3.59
C ARG A 13 37.59 20.63 -3.85
N ARG A 14 38.40 20.66 -2.78
CA ARG A 14 39.87 20.63 -2.85
C ARG A 14 40.46 19.22 -2.95
N GLY A 15 39.62 18.18 -3.00
CA GLY A 15 40.08 16.79 -3.05
C GLY A 15 40.68 16.28 -1.75
N ILE A 16 40.39 16.91 -0.60
CA ILE A 16 40.87 16.47 0.71
C ILE A 16 39.99 15.29 1.17
N GLU A 17 40.56 14.10 1.13
CA GLU A 17 39.92 12.85 1.54
C GLU A 17 40.13 12.56 3.03
N HIS A 18 39.29 13.18 3.87
CA HIS A 18 39.23 12.86 5.29
C HIS A 18 37.81 12.42 5.64
N PRO A 19 37.57 11.26 6.33
CA PRO A 19 36.23 10.69 6.51
C PRO A 19 35.24 11.66 7.13
N ASN A 20 35.62 12.40 8.16
CA ASN A 20 34.71 13.37 8.81
C ASN A 20 34.40 14.57 7.92
N LEU A 21 35.29 15.03 7.07
CA LEU A 21 35.05 16.14 6.15
C LEU A 21 34.14 15.71 5.01
N LEU A 22 34.32 14.51 4.49
CA LEU A 22 33.37 13.90 3.52
C LEU A 22 31.98 13.72 4.13
N GLY A 23 31.90 13.26 5.38
CA GLY A 23 30.63 13.15 6.11
C GLY A 23 29.92 14.51 6.27
N LEU A 24 30.67 15.57 6.63
CA LEU A 24 30.09 16.93 6.72
C LEU A 24 29.64 17.47 5.37
N ALA A 25 30.38 17.23 4.29
CA ALA A 25 29.97 17.59 2.93
C ALA A 25 28.68 16.86 2.53
N ALA A 26 28.61 15.55 2.81
CA ALA A 26 27.41 14.75 2.56
C ALA A 26 26.19 15.23 3.35
N GLN A 27 26.36 15.55 4.65
CA GLN A 27 25.28 16.11 5.47
C GLN A 27 24.73 17.43 4.90
N LYS A 28 25.58 18.28 4.30
CA LYS A 28 25.12 19.49 3.63
C LYS A 28 24.22 19.17 2.44
N HIS A 29 24.64 18.24 1.58
CA HIS A 29 23.82 17.77 0.45
C HIS A 29 22.50 17.15 0.93
N MET A 30 22.53 16.31 1.96
CA MET A 30 21.33 15.71 2.54
C MET A 30 20.35 16.75 3.08
N ARG A 31 20.84 17.84 3.70
CA ARG A 31 19.97 18.96 4.16
C ARG A 31 19.35 19.73 2.99
N ALA A 32 20.05 19.83 1.87
CA ALA A 32 19.52 20.41 0.64
C ALA A 32 18.57 19.46 -0.14
N GLY A 33 18.29 18.25 0.39
CA GLY A 33 17.46 17.25 -0.28
C GLY A 33 18.20 16.45 -1.37
N ASP A 34 19.49 16.67 -1.56
CA ASP A 34 20.29 16.05 -2.62
C ASP A 34 21.04 14.81 -2.10
N SER A 35 20.28 13.74 -1.88
CA SER A 35 20.84 12.46 -1.39
C SER A 35 21.70 11.76 -2.43
N GLU A 36 21.45 11.99 -3.72
CA GLU A 36 22.27 11.43 -4.82
C GLU A 36 23.70 11.94 -4.76
N ARG A 37 23.91 13.22 -4.48
CA ARG A 37 25.28 13.77 -4.30
C ARG A 37 25.89 13.41 -2.95
N ALA A 38 25.10 13.19 -1.92
CA ALA A 38 25.59 12.77 -0.62
C ALA A 38 26.13 11.33 -0.63
N TYR A 39 25.51 10.45 -1.40
CA TYR A 39 25.79 9.02 -1.40
C TYR A 39 27.25 8.66 -1.71
N PRO A 40 27.87 9.11 -2.83
CA PRO A 40 29.28 8.79 -3.13
C PRO A 40 30.25 9.31 -2.07
N LEU A 41 29.96 10.47 -1.46
CA LEU A 41 30.81 11.02 -0.39
C LEU A 41 30.77 10.14 0.87
N LEU A 42 29.60 9.62 1.24
CA LEU A 42 29.42 8.73 2.38
C LEU A 42 30.03 7.35 2.12
N LEU A 43 29.93 6.83 0.90
CA LEU A 43 30.63 5.60 0.51
C LEU A 43 32.15 5.75 0.69
N ARG A 44 32.72 6.85 0.19
CA ARG A 44 34.14 7.10 0.33
C ARG A 44 34.56 7.31 1.79
N ALA A 45 33.75 8.02 2.57
CA ALA A 45 33.98 8.19 4.00
C ALA A 45 34.00 6.85 4.75
N ARG A 46 33.09 5.92 4.41
CA ARG A 46 33.02 4.56 4.96
C ARG A 46 34.27 3.74 4.57
N GLU A 47 34.74 3.82 3.33
CA GLU A 47 35.98 3.15 2.90
C GLU A 47 37.19 3.58 3.74
N LEU A 48 37.29 4.89 4.03
CA LEU A 48 38.37 5.45 4.83
C LEU A 48 38.24 5.17 6.34
N SER A 49 36.99 4.95 6.81
CA SER A 49 36.70 4.69 8.23
C SER A 49 35.49 3.75 8.39
N PRO A 50 35.71 2.43 8.17
CA PRO A 50 34.61 1.45 8.10
C PRO A 50 33.87 1.23 9.43
N HIS A 51 34.50 1.55 10.56
CA HIS A 51 33.93 1.39 11.91
C HIS A 51 33.43 2.71 12.52
N ASN A 52 33.30 3.77 11.73
CA ASN A 52 32.76 5.03 12.24
C ASN A 52 31.21 5.00 12.26
N ALA A 53 30.66 4.87 13.46
CA ALA A 53 29.21 4.77 13.67
C ALA A 53 28.41 5.96 13.08
N ASP A 54 28.96 7.18 13.15
CA ASP A 54 28.28 8.37 12.64
C ASP A 54 28.23 8.37 11.11
N ILE A 55 29.30 7.96 10.44
CA ILE A 55 29.35 7.81 8.97
C ILE A 55 28.40 6.70 8.51
N LEU A 56 28.40 5.55 9.20
CA LEU A 56 27.51 4.44 8.90
C LEU A 56 26.03 4.85 9.09
N ASN A 57 25.71 5.59 10.16
CA ASN A 57 24.37 6.12 10.38
C ASN A 57 23.94 7.10 9.27
N ASP A 58 24.81 8.01 8.87
CA ASP A 58 24.49 8.99 7.83
C ASP A 58 24.34 8.33 6.46
N LEU A 59 25.15 7.30 6.16
CA LEU A 59 24.99 6.47 4.97
C LEU A 59 23.67 5.70 4.98
N GLY A 60 23.30 5.12 6.12
CA GLY A 60 22.00 4.46 6.30
C GLY A 60 20.84 5.39 6.04
N LEU A 61 20.83 6.60 6.62
CA LEU A 61 19.80 7.61 6.34
C LEU A 61 19.79 8.05 4.87
N CYS A 62 20.95 8.19 4.26
CA CYS A 62 21.07 8.51 2.84
C CYS A 62 20.41 7.42 1.96
N LEU A 63 20.66 6.15 2.27
CA LEU A 63 20.05 5.00 1.58
C LEU A 63 18.53 4.96 1.77
N VAL A 64 18.01 5.26 2.97
CA VAL A 64 16.56 5.40 3.20
C VAL A 64 15.99 6.47 2.29
N ARG A 65 16.61 7.65 2.21
CA ARG A 65 16.14 8.75 1.34
C ARG A 65 16.22 8.43 -0.16
N LEU A 66 17.09 7.52 -0.55
CA LEU A 66 17.21 6.99 -1.91
C LEU A 66 16.28 5.79 -2.17
N SER A 67 15.36 5.50 -1.25
CA SER A 67 14.44 4.35 -1.32
C SER A 67 15.15 2.98 -1.43
N ARG A 68 16.36 2.88 -0.85
CA ARG A 68 17.20 1.68 -0.79
C ARG A 68 17.16 1.07 0.62
N ALA A 69 15.97 0.89 1.17
CA ALA A 69 15.74 0.54 2.57
C ALA A 69 16.44 -0.77 3.00
N ARG A 70 16.45 -1.83 2.16
CA ARG A 70 17.14 -3.09 2.48
C ARG A 70 18.63 -2.93 2.67
N GLU A 71 19.28 -2.09 1.88
CA GLU A 71 20.70 -1.77 2.03
C GLU A 71 20.96 -0.88 3.26
N ALA A 72 20.00 0.02 3.56
CA ALA A 72 20.05 0.83 4.76
C ALA A 72 20.07 -0.02 6.03
N LEU A 73 19.23 -1.07 6.12
CA LEU A 73 19.15 -1.95 7.29
C LEU A 73 20.52 -2.52 7.68
N SER A 74 21.24 -3.14 6.73
CA SER A 74 22.56 -3.74 7.00
C SER A 74 23.61 -2.70 7.44
N THR A 75 23.53 -1.49 6.85
CA THR A 75 24.43 -0.38 7.18
C THR A 75 24.15 0.19 8.58
N LEU A 76 22.86 0.33 8.92
CA LEU A 76 22.43 0.82 10.24
C LEU A 76 22.70 -0.20 11.35
N GLU A 77 22.59 -1.49 11.06
CA GLU A 77 23.01 -2.55 11.98
C GLU A 77 24.52 -2.49 12.28
N ALA A 78 25.34 -2.17 11.27
CA ALA A 78 26.75 -1.93 11.52
C ALA A 78 26.96 -0.70 12.44
N ALA A 79 26.22 0.40 12.22
CA ALA A 79 26.29 1.57 13.09
C ALA A 79 25.89 1.25 14.54
N ILE A 80 24.84 0.44 14.74
CA ILE A 80 24.38 0.00 16.06
C ILE A 80 25.43 -0.87 16.75
N ARG A 81 26.10 -1.78 16.03
CA ARG A 81 27.18 -2.60 16.61
C ARG A 81 28.33 -1.75 17.14
N GLU A 82 28.70 -0.68 16.42
CA GLU A 82 29.77 0.23 16.83
C GLU A 82 29.37 1.15 18.01
N LYS A 83 28.07 1.52 18.09
CA LYS A 83 27.55 2.42 19.14
C LYS A 83 26.12 2.02 19.58
N PRO A 84 25.99 0.98 20.42
CA PRO A 84 24.69 0.41 20.79
C PRO A 84 23.74 1.36 21.55
N ASP A 85 24.27 2.36 22.23
CA ASP A 85 23.49 3.31 23.03
C ASP A 85 23.13 4.60 22.26
N SER A 86 23.26 4.59 20.93
CA SER A 86 22.86 5.72 20.10
C SER A 86 21.44 5.54 19.60
N ALA A 87 20.53 6.48 19.88
CA ALA A 87 19.17 6.46 19.38
C ALA A 87 19.08 6.70 17.86
N ARG A 88 20.00 7.47 17.26
CA ARG A 88 19.96 7.88 15.85
C ARG A 88 19.90 6.72 14.86
N PRO A 89 20.79 5.69 14.91
CA PRO A 89 20.70 4.60 13.95
C PRO A 89 19.46 3.72 14.17
N HIS A 90 18.94 3.58 15.39
CA HIS A 90 17.67 2.92 15.64
C HIS A 90 16.50 3.69 15.01
N PHE A 91 16.49 5.01 15.13
CA PHE A 91 15.46 5.84 14.48
C PHE A 91 15.51 5.72 12.95
N ASN A 92 16.70 5.81 12.35
CA ASN A 92 16.84 5.65 10.91
C ASN A 92 16.51 4.23 10.43
N LYS A 93 16.76 3.20 11.27
CA LYS A 93 16.38 1.82 11.01
C LYS A 93 14.85 1.65 11.04
N ALA A 94 14.17 2.33 11.96
CA ALA A 94 12.71 2.39 11.98
C ALA A 94 12.15 2.97 10.66
N LEU A 95 12.73 4.07 10.16
CA LEU A 95 12.31 4.65 8.87
C LEU A 95 12.57 3.69 7.69
N ALA A 96 13.63 2.87 7.74
CA ALA A 96 13.86 1.83 6.73
C ALA A 96 12.80 0.73 6.80
N HIS A 97 12.40 0.29 8.00
CA HIS A 97 11.32 -0.69 8.19
C HIS A 97 9.96 -0.12 7.76
N GLU A 98 9.68 1.17 8.03
CA GLU A 98 8.48 1.87 7.52
C GLU A 98 8.39 1.75 5.99
N GLN A 99 9.46 2.06 5.25
CA GLN A 99 9.48 1.95 3.79
C GLN A 99 9.27 0.52 3.28
N LEU A 100 9.64 -0.47 4.06
CA LEU A 100 9.44 -1.90 3.73
C LEU A 100 8.07 -2.42 4.18
N GLY A 101 7.28 -1.62 4.91
CA GLY A 101 6.01 -2.04 5.51
C GLY A 101 6.19 -3.08 6.62
N GLU A 102 7.34 -3.08 7.31
CA GLU A 102 7.71 -4.00 8.39
C GLU A 102 7.35 -3.36 9.75
N LEU A 103 6.05 -3.13 9.99
CA LEU A 103 5.53 -2.30 11.10
C LEU A 103 5.92 -2.79 12.50
N ASP A 104 6.10 -4.10 12.72
CA ASP A 104 6.53 -4.62 14.02
C ASP A 104 8.01 -4.34 14.30
N ASP A 105 8.82 -4.39 13.26
CA ASP A 105 10.24 -4.05 13.34
C ASP A 105 10.40 -2.54 13.53
N GLU A 106 9.67 -1.74 12.78
CA GLU A 106 9.58 -0.29 12.96
C GLU A 106 9.24 0.07 14.40
N ARG A 107 8.16 -0.51 14.95
CA ARG A 107 7.75 -0.27 16.33
C ARG A 107 8.85 -0.63 17.33
N ARG A 108 9.49 -1.80 17.18
CA ARG A 108 10.56 -2.26 18.08
C ARG A 108 11.73 -1.29 18.09
N GLU A 109 12.13 -0.80 16.92
CA GLU A 109 13.21 0.16 16.80
C GLU A 109 12.83 1.52 17.42
N LEU A 110 11.60 2.02 17.20
CA LEU A 110 11.11 3.25 17.83
C LEU A 110 11.00 3.13 19.37
N GLU A 111 10.53 1.99 19.88
CA GLU A 111 10.51 1.70 21.33
C GLU A 111 11.95 1.73 21.89
N ARG A 112 12.93 1.21 21.12
CA ARG A 112 14.34 1.29 21.50
C ARG A 112 14.86 2.74 21.52
N VAL A 113 14.47 3.55 20.53
CA VAL A 113 14.76 5.00 20.53
C VAL A 113 14.25 5.67 21.81
N VAL A 114 12.98 5.45 22.16
CA VAL A 114 12.36 6.07 23.34
C VAL A 114 12.95 5.53 24.66
N ALA A 115 13.44 4.30 24.68
CA ALA A 115 14.15 3.75 25.83
C ALA A 115 15.53 4.44 26.05
N ILE A 116 16.26 4.76 24.97
CA ILE A 116 17.55 5.46 25.01
C ILE A 116 17.33 6.97 25.24
N GLU A 117 16.42 7.57 24.50
CA GLU A 117 16.09 9.00 24.54
C GLU A 117 14.59 9.22 24.80
N PRO A 118 14.12 9.22 26.08
CA PRO A 118 12.70 9.35 26.41
C PRO A 118 12.02 10.63 25.93
N ARG A 119 12.80 11.63 25.53
CA ARG A 119 12.34 12.93 25.00
C ARG A 119 12.45 13.05 23.48
N HIS A 120 12.61 11.94 22.76
CA HIS A 120 12.67 11.96 21.29
C HIS A 120 11.25 12.10 20.71
N HIS A 121 10.79 13.36 20.51
CA HIS A 121 9.41 13.67 20.14
C HIS A 121 8.98 13.01 18.80
N GLN A 122 9.87 12.93 17.81
CA GLN A 122 9.56 12.30 16.53
C GLN A 122 9.29 10.79 16.68
N ALA A 123 10.09 10.06 17.47
CA ALA A 123 9.84 8.64 17.72
C ALA A 123 8.52 8.43 18.49
N LEU A 124 8.21 9.29 19.46
CA LEU A 124 6.93 9.27 20.16
C LEU A 124 5.76 9.53 19.19
N SER A 125 5.92 10.43 18.24
CA SER A 125 4.89 10.73 17.23
C SER A 125 4.64 9.54 16.31
N LEU A 126 5.69 8.88 15.83
CA LEU A 126 5.55 7.68 14.98
C LEU A 126 4.95 6.51 15.77
N LEU A 127 5.34 6.30 17.03
CA LEU A 127 4.69 5.33 17.92
C LEU A 127 3.20 5.63 18.13
N ALA A 128 2.83 6.90 18.21
CA ALA A 128 1.43 7.32 18.31
C ALA A 128 0.65 6.98 17.04
N MET A 129 1.25 7.20 15.85
CA MET A 129 0.65 6.80 14.57
C MET A 129 0.45 5.29 14.49
N LEU A 130 1.49 4.51 14.78
CA LEU A 130 1.42 3.04 14.79
C LEU A 130 0.37 2.50 15.78
N ALA A 131 0.23 3.14 16.94
CA ALA A 131 -0.79 2.78 17.91
C ALA A 131 -2.21 3.13 17.42
N ALA A 132 -2.37 4.26 16.73
CA ALA A 132 -3.64 4.68 16.13
C ALA A 132 -4.09 3.70 15.04
N ASP A 133 -3.19 3.26 14.18
CA ASP A 133 -3.46 2.28 13.11
C ASP A 133 -3.91 0.92 13.68
N ARG A 134 -3.45 0.59 14.89
CA ARG A 134 -3.86 -0.61 15.63
C ARG A 134 -5.12 -0.42 16.47
N ASN A 135 -5.72 0.77 16.46
CA ASN A 135 -6.83 1.15 17.33
C ASN A 135 -6.51 1.06 18.84
N ASP A 136 -5.23 1.09 19.21
CA ASP A 136 -4.81 1.26 20.59
C ASP A 136 -4.87 2.73 20.98
N TYR A 137 -6.10 3.23 21.15
CA TYR A 137 -6.33 4.64 21.44
C TYR A 137 -5.77 5.10 22.79
N LYS A 138 -5.49 4.15 23.71
CA LYS A 138 -4.83 4.47 24.99
C LYS A 138 -3.35 4.77 24.75
N ALA A 139 -2.64 3.88 24.07
CA ALA A 139 -1.24 4.10 23.73
C ALA A 139 -1.07 5.32 22.79
N THR A 140 -1.98 5.50 21.85
CA THR A 140 -2.00 6.69 20.97
C THR A 140 -2.01 7.98 21.77
N ARG A 141 -2.92 8.11 22.75
CA ARG A 141 -3.02 9.31 23.59
C ARG A 141 -1.79 9.52 24.47
N ASP A 142 -1.21 8.44 25.01
CA ASP A 142 0.02 8.53 25.82
C ASP A 142 1.19 9.03 24.99
N TYR A 143 1.50 8.35 23.89
CA TYR A 143 2.63 8.72 23.02
C TYR A 143 2.46 10.10 22.41
N ALA A 144 1.29 10.42 21.85
CA ALA A 144 1.03 11.72 21.24
C ALA A 144 1.05 12.84 22.28
N GLY A 145 0.50 12.61 23.49
CA GLY A 145 0.55 13.59 24.60
C GLY A 145 1.99 13.92 24.99
N ARG A 146 2.85 12.91 25.11
CA ARG A 146 4.28 13.09 25.40
C ARG A 146 5.01 13.80 24.27
N ALA A 147 4.73 13.46 23.00
CA ALA A 147 5.30 14.15 21.85
C ALA A 147 4.94 15.64 21.84
N LEU A 148 3.65 15.96 22.00
CA LEU A 148 3.15 17.33 21.96
C LEU A 148 3.59 18.18 23.18
N ALA A 149 3.85 17.55 24.32
CA ALA A 149 4.46 18.23 25.48
C ALA A 149 5.91 18.68 25.19
N LEU A 150 6.60 18.00 24.29
CA LEU A 150 7.98 18.32 23.88
C LEU A 150 8.02 19.25 22.66
N SER A 151 7.13 19.02 21.70
CA SER A 151 6.97 19.77 20.46
C SER A 151 5.48 19.99 20.18
N PRO A 152 4.91 21.14 20.56
CA PRO A 152 3.46 21.43 20.40
C PRO A 152 2.99 21.43 18.94
N ASP A 153 3.91 21.61 17.99
CA ASP A 153 3.61 21.69 16.56
C ASP A 153 3.83 20.37 15.81
N GLU A 154 4.06 19.28 16.53
CA GLU A 154 4.30 17.96 15.96
C GLU A 154 3.05 17.44 15.22
N VAL A 155 3.04 17.56 13.90
CA VAL A 155 1.88 17.25 13.06
C VAL A 155 1.48 15.77 13.13
N PRO A 156 2.39 14.78 13.04
CA PRO A 156 2.01 13.37 13.15
C PRO A 156 1.33 13.03 14.48
N ALA A 157 1.77 13.61 15.60
CA ALA A 157 1.13 13.41 16.89
C ALA A 157 -0.29 14.00 16.94
N LYS A 158 -0.50 15.17 16.34
CA LYS A 158 -1.84 15.78 16.21
C LYS A 158 -2.77 14.87 15.39
N ILE A 159 -2.28 14.33 14.27
CA ILE A 159 -3.03 13.43 13.39
C ILE A 159 -3.35 12.11 14.10
N ALA A 160 -2.41 11.53 14.85
CA ALA A 160 -2.64 10.32 15.63
C ALA A 160 -3.78 10.53 16.66
N LEU A 161 -3.80 11.67 17.35
CA LEU A 161 -4.91 12.01 18.26
C LEU A 161 -6.25 12.12 17.53
N VAL A 162 -6.28 12.77 16.37
CA VAL A 162 -7.50 12.84 15.55
C VAL A 162 -8.01 11.43 15.21
N SER A 163 -7.12 10.53 14.80
CA SER A 163 -7.49 9.14 14.49
C SER A 163 -8.09 8.43 15.72
N ALA A 164 -7.52 8.64 16.91
CA ALA A 164 -8.05 8.09 18.17
C ALA A 164 -9.40 8.73 18.57
N GLU A 165 -9.58 10.02 18.33
CA GLU A 165 -10.83 10.76 18.58
C GLU A 165 -11.95 10.27 17.63
N ILE A 166 -11.66 10.13 16.33
CA ILE A 166 -12.61 9.54 15.36
C ILE A 166 -12.98 8.11 15.75
N GLY A 167 -12.00 7.28 16.07
CA GLY A 167 -12.22 5.89 16.46
C GLY A 167 -13.05 5.74 17.74
N SER A 168 -12.89 6.69 18.67
CA SER A 168 -13.69 6.79 19.92
C SER A 168 -15.03 7.51 19.71
N ARG A 169 -15.32 8.00 18.48
CA ARG A 169 -16.50 8.81 18.12
C ARG A 169 -16.58 10.17 18.83
N ASP A 170 -15.45 10.69 19.28
CA ASP A 170 -15.37 12.07 19.79
C ASP A 170 -15.13 13.04 18.62
N PHE A 171 -16.15 13.15 17.76
CA PHE A 171 -16.09 13.96 16.56
C PHE A 171 -15.88 15.45 16.84
N ASN A 172 -16.33 15.94 18.02
CA ASN A 172 -16.14 17.34 18.37
C ASN A 172 -14.66 17.65 18.64
N ALA A 173 -13.96 16.83 19.41
CA ALA A 173 -12.53 17.00 19.68
C ALA A 173 -11.72 16.88 18.37
N ALA A 174 -12.01 15.86 17.55
CA ALA A 174 -11.35 15.65 16.26
C ALA A 174 -11.52 16.87 15.34
N ARG A 175 -12.74 17.39 15.23
CA ARG A 175 -13.03 18.57 14.40
C ARG A 175 -12.26 19.81 14.84
N LEU A 176 -12.28 20.13 16.14
CA LEU A 176 -11.56 21.30 16.66
C LEU A 176 -10.05 21.22 16.39
N ARG A 177 -9.47 20.02 16.54
CA ARG A 177 -8.04 19.78 16.25
C ARG A 177 -7.73 19.92 14.76
N LEU A 178 -8.57 19.36 13.90
CA LEU A 178 -8.43 19.46 12.45
C LEU A 178 -8.61 20.90 11.94
N GLU A 179 -9.58 21.64 12.49
CA GLU A 179 -9.74 23.05 12.17
C GLU A 179 -8.50 23.86 12.52
N ALA A 180 -7.89 23.60 13.69
CA ALA A 180 -6.66 24.27 14.08
C ALA A 180 -5.50 23.91 13.15
N LEU A 181 -5.38 22.61 12.77
CA LEU A 181 -4.33 22.13 11.87
C LEU A 181 -4.47 22.73 10.47
N LEU A 182 -5.69 22.80 9.93
CA LEU A 182 -5.97 23.32 8.58
C LEU A 182 -5.80 24.85 8.45
N ARG A 183 -5.82 25.59 9.58
CA ARG A 183 -5.49 27.03 9.59
C ARG A 183 -3.99 27.29 9.45
N ASP A 184 -3.15 26.31 9.73
CA ASP A 184 -1.70 26.43 9.55
C ASP A 184 -1.36 26.54 8.06
N THR A 185 -0.83 27.69 7.63
CA THR A 185 -0.45 27.95 6.24
C THR A 185 0.81 27.20 5.83
N ASP A 186 1.65 26.83 6.78
CA ASP A 186 2.92 26.15 6.55
C ASP A 186 2.76 24.61 6.53
N LEU A 187 1.53 24.12 6.79
CA LEU A 187 1.24 22.71 6.69
C LEU A 187 1.50 22.21 5.26
N ASP A 188 2.37 21.23 5.12
CA ASP A 188 2.69 20.65 3.81
C ASP A 188 1.47 20.01 3.14
N ALA A 189 1.56 19.80 1.83
CA ALA A 189 0.43 19.36 1.03
C ALA A 189 -0.09 17.97 1.41
N ASP A 190 0.80 17.05 1.78
CA ASP A 190 0.41 15.70 2.16
C ASP A 190 -0.34 15.67 3.49
N ASN A 191 0.17 16.38 4.50
CA ASN A 191 -0.50 16.51 5.79
C ASN A 191 -1.80 17.32 5.67
N ARG A 192 -1.85 18.35 4.82
CA ARG A 192 -3.08 19.08 4.51
C ARG A 192 -4.14 18.19 3.89
N ALA A 193 -3.78 17.41 2.87
CA ALA A 193 -4.71 16.48 2.24
C ALA A 193 -5.19 15.39 3.22
N LEU A 194 -4.30 14.92 4.12
CA LEU A 194 -4.69 13.97 5.17
C LEU A 194 -5.68 14.60 6.16
N ALA A 195 -5.40 15.80 6.63
CA ALA A 195 -6.30 16.51 7.55
C ALA A 195 -7.67 16.79 6.91
N GLN A 196 -7.71 17.15 5.61
CA GLN A 196 -8.95 17.32 4.86
C GLN A 196 -9.73 15.99 4.74
N THR A 197 -9.05 14.87 4.48
CA THR A 197 -9.69 13.55 4.44
C THR A 197 -10.29 13.18 5.80
N LEU A 198 -9.54 13.37 6.88
CA LEU A 198 -10.01 13.09 8.24
C LEU A 198 -11.17 14.01 8.66
N MET A 199 -11.16 15.27 8.22
CA MET A 199 -12.31 16.17 8.41
C MET A 199 -13.55 15.64 7.69
N GLY A 200 -13.40 15.12 6.48
CA GLY A 200 -14.46 14.41 5.76
C GLY A 200 -15.00 13.22 6.56
N ASP A 201 -14.11 12.39 7.14
CA ASP A 201 -14.52 11.23 7.96
C ASP A 201 -15.26 11.65 9.24
N VAL A 202 -14.88 12.77 9.88
CA VAL A 202 -15.61 13.35 11.02
C VAL A 202 -17.02 13.78 10.59
N LEU A 203 -17.14 14.53 9.51
CA LEU A 203 -18.42 15.06 9.01
C LEU A 203 -19.33 13.94 8.52
N ASP A 204 -18.80 12.91 7.86
CA ASP A 204 -19.53 11.70 7.48
C ASP A 204 -20.06 10.97 8.72
N GLY A 205 -19.25 10.87 9.77
CA GLY A 205 -19.65 10.29 11.05
C GLY A 205 -20.74 11.09 11.79
N GLU A 206 -20.82 12.39 11.56
CA GLU A 206 -21.88 13.30 12.03
C GLU A 206 -23.13 13.30 11.12
N GLY A 207 -23.10 12.63 9.96
CA GLY A 207 -24.19 12.63 8.97
C GLY A 207 -24.25 13.87 8.08
N LYS A 208 -23.19 14.70 8.05
CA LYS A 208 -23.06 15.92 7.24
C LYS A 208 -22.40 15.61 5.90
N PHE A 209 -23.10 14.84 5.06
CA PHE A 209 -22.52 14.19 3.88
C PHE A 209 -22.04 15.19 2.81
N ASP A 210 -22.82 16.26 2.54
CA ASP A 210 -22.42 17.30 1.57
C ASP A 210 -21.14 18.04 2.00
N GLU A 211 -20.98 18.30 3.32
CA GLU A 211 -19.77 18.93 3.85
C GLU A 211 -18.59 17.94 3.82
N ALA A 212 -18.84 16.68 4.16
CA ALA A 212 -17.85 15.61 4.08
C ALA A 212 -17.31 15.46 2.65
N PHE A 213 -18.19 15.45 1.66
CA PHE A 213 -17.79 15.37 0.25
C PHE A 213 -16.89 16.53 -0.16
N ARG A 214 -17.24 17.76 0.25
CA ARG A 214 -16.37 18.93 -0.03
C ARG A 214 -14.98 18.78 0.55
N CYS A 215 -14.85 18.18 1.75
CA CYS A 215 -13.54 17.92 2.36
C CYS A 215 -12.75 16.86 1.59
N TYR A 216 -13.38 15.78 1.15
CA TYR A 216 -12.72 14.77 0.30
C TYR A 216 -12.30 15.35 -1.05
N ALA A 217 -13.14 16.18 -1.67
CA ALA A 217 -12.82 16.86 -2.92
C ALA A 217 -11.64 17.84 -2.75
N ALA A 218 -11.61 18.59 -1.64
CA ALA A 218 -10.48 19.47 -1.33
C ALA A 218 -9.17 18.69 -1.14
N SER A 219 -9.23 17.52 -0.47
CA SER A 219 -8.07 16.63 -0.33
C SER A 219 -7.56 16.13 -1.69
N ALA A 220 -8.47 15.70 -2.56
CA ALA A 220 -8.14 15.26 -3.91
C ALA A 220 -7.47 16.37 -4.74
N GLU A 221 -8.01 17.60 -4.67
CA GLU A 221 -7.44 18.75 -5.39
C GLU A 221 -6.07 19.17 -4.85
N THR A 222 -5.88 19.11 -3.52
CA THR A 222 -4.57 19.35 -2.88
C THR A 222 -3.53 18.35 -3.40
N GLN A 223 -3.86 17.06 -3.43
CA GLN A 223 -2.96 16.02 -3.97
C GLN A 223 -2.72 16.19 -5.46
N LYS A 224 -3.77 16.47 -6.24
CA LYS A 224 -3.68 16.68 -7.69
C LYS A 224 -2.72 17.80 -8.03
N THR A 225 -2.83 18.94 -7.33
CA THR A 225 -1.96 20.09 -7.50
C THR A 225 -0.51 19.77 -7.10
N HIS A 226 -0.33 19.14 -5.93
CA HIS A 226 1.00 18.80 -5.41
C HIS A 226 1.76 17.85 -6.32
N TYR A 227 1.10 16.81 -6.80
CA TYR A 227 1.70 15.76 -7.62
C TYR A 227 1.62 16.00 -9.14
N ALA A 228 1.04 17.14 -9.58
CA ALA A 228 0.88 17.46 -11.00
C ALA A 228 2.19 17.42 -11.80
N ARG A 229 3.30 17.90 -11.20
CA ARG A 229 4.62 17.89 -11.84
C ARG A 229 5.19 16.48 -11.99
N ALA A 230 4.92 15.60 -11.02
CA ALA A 230 5.45 14.25 -11.02
C ALA A 230 4.66 13.32 -11.96
N PHE A 231 3.33 13.45 -12.01
CA PHE A 231 2.44 12.50 -12.68
C PHE A 231 1.54 13.12 -13.76
N GLY A 232 1.35 14.45 -13.75
CA GLY A 232 0.40 15.12 -14.66
C GLY A 232 0.87 15.22 -16.12
N ALA A 233 2.18 15.11 -16.37
CA ALA A 233 2.77 15.24 -17.72
C ALA A 233 3.92 14.25 -17.93
N SER A 234 3.87 13.07 -17.32
CA SER A 234 4.99 12.13 -17.25
C SER A 234 5.39 11.49 -18.59
N GLY A 235 4.58 11.62 -19.64
CA GLY A 235 4.79 10.91 -20.90
C GLY A 235 4.71 9.38 -20.79
N GLN A 236 4.48 8.87 -19.57
CA GLN A 236 4.24 7.45 -19.32
C GLN A 236 2.85 7.04 -19.80
N GLU A 237 2.71 5.80 -20.23
CA GLU A 237 1.43 5.24 -20.62
C GLU A 237 0.48 5.22 -19.42
N SER A 238 -0.69 5.84 -19.55
CA SER A 238 -1.69 5.84 -18.48
C SER A 238 -2.21 4.42 -18.23
N PHE A 239 -2.68 4.16 -17.00
CA PHE A 239 -3.27 2.85 -16.65
C PHE A 239 -4.39 2.44 -17.61
N ARG A 240 -5.25 3.38 -18.01
CA ARG A 240 -6.30 3.11 -19.00
C ARG A 240 -5.73 2.79 -20.37
N ALA A 241 -4.77 3.57 -20.85
CA ALA A 241 -4.11 3.31 -22.14
C ALA A 241 -3.41 1.94 -22.14
N GLN A 242 -2.79 1.56 -21.02
CA GLN A 242 -2.23 0.22 -20.83
C GLN A 242 -3.30 -0.87 -20.97
N ILE A 243 -4.43 -0.73 -20.30
CA ILE A 243 -5.56 -1.68 -20.41
C ILE A 243 -6.09 -1.75 -21.84
N GLU A 244 -6.28 -0.62 -22.49
CA GLU A 244 -6.73 -0.54 -23.89
C GLU A 244 -5.73 -1.23 -24.84
N ARG A 245 -4.44 -1.02 -24.65
CA ARG A 245 -3.38 -1.70 -25.41
C ARG A 245 -3.40 -3.21 -25.21
N LEU A 246 -3.48 -3.65 -23.95
CA LEU A 246 -3.60 -5.09 -23.62
C LEU A 246 -4.83 -5.69 -24.31
N GLN A 247 -5.98 -5.06 -24.20
CA GLN A 247 -7.22 -5.53 -24.80
C GLN A 247 -7.16 -5.57 -26.33
N SER A 248 -6.55 -4.56 -26.95
CA SER A 248 -6.34 -4.50 -28.40
C SER A 248 -5.47 -5.67 -28.89
N TYR A 249 -4.35 -5.93 -28.22
CA TYR A 249 -3.50 -7.07 -28.53
C TYR A 249 -4.28 -8.39 -28.47
N PHE A 250 -4.98 -8.62 -27.36
CA PHE A 250 -5.72 -9.87 -27.16
C PHE A 250 -6.96 -10.02 -28.03
N SER A 251 -7.46 -8.94 -28.65
CA SER A 251 -8.55 -9.02 -29.62
C SER A 251 -8.15 -9.83 -30.84
N SER A 252 -6.88 -9.83 -31.24
CA SER A 252 -6.32 -10.54 -32.39
C SER A 252 -5.41 -11.73 -32.04
N ALA A 253 -4.93 -11.81 -30.80
CA ALA A 253 -4.01 -12.86 -30.37
C ALA A 253 -4.67 -14.26 -30.40
N PRO A 254 -3.92 -15.32 -30.83
CA PRO A 254 -4.41 -16.70 -30.78
C PRO A 254 -4.69 -17.13 -29.35
N ALA A 255 -5.89 -17.68 -29.08
CA ALA A 255 -6.29 -18.09 -27.74
C ALA A 255 -5.51 -19.33 -27.22
N GLU A 256 -5.01 -20.18 -28.14
CA GLU A 256 -4.39 -21.45 -27.82
C GLU A 256 -3.14 -21.30 -26.95
N ILE A 257 -2.32 -20.28 -27.22
CA ILE A 257 -1.09 -19.99 -26.47
C ILE A 257 -1.39 -19.64 -25.01
N TRP A 258 -2.52 -18.98 -24.78
CA TRP A 258 -2.94 -18.43 -23.48
C TRP A 258 -3.85 -19.37 -22.69
N ASN A 259 -4.31 -20.47 -23.32
CA ASN A 259 -5.18 -21.49 -22.75
C ASN A 259 -4.46 -22.81 -22.44
N ALA A 260 -3.15 -22.87 -22.58
CA ALA A 260 -2.37 -24.07 -22.32
C ALA A 260 -2.34 -24.37 -20.81
N ARG A 261 -3.26 -25.21 -20.34
CA ARG A 261 -3.21 -25.79 -18.99
C ARG A 261 -2.28 -27.00 -18.99
N LYS A 262 -1.42 -27.06 -17.99
CA LYS A 262 -0.72 -28.28 -17.62
C LYS A 262 -1.54 -28.92 -16.51
N ASN A 263 -2.12 -30.10 -16.76
CA ASN A 263 -2.91 -30.84 -15.77
C ASN A 263 -2.04 -31.47 -14.65
N ASP A 264 -0.99 -30.83 -14.26
CA ASP A 264 -0.16 -31.26 -13.13
C ASP A 264 -0.79 -30.74 -11.85
N ALA A 265 -1.19 -31.64 -10.95
CA ALA A 265 -1.64 -31.28 -9.62
C ALA A 265 -0.51 -30.55 -8.89
N GLN A 266 -0.52 -29.23 -8.96
CA GLN A 266 0.48 -28.40 -8.27
C GLN A 266 0.11 -28.31 -6.78
N THR A 267 1.07 -28.62 -5.95
CA THR A 267 1.02 -28.31 -4.53
C THR A 267 2.10 -27.27 -4.24
N PRO A 268 1.77 -26.11 -3.68
CA PRO A 268 0.42 -25.65 -3.29
C PRO A 268 -0.48 -25.31 -4.50
N VAL A 269 -1.79 -25.37 -4.29
CA VAL A 269 -2.76 -24.78 -5.21
C VAL A 269 -2.52 -23.27 -5.21
N HIS A 270 -2.09 -22.73 -6.35
CA HIS A 270 -1.81 -21.30 -6.47
C HIS A 270 -3.09 -20.54 -6.84
N VAL A 271 -3.41 -19.51 -6.07
CA VAL A 271 -4.64 -18.71 -6.21
C VAL A 271 -4.29 -17.25 -6.28
N PHE A 272 -4.88 -16.52 -7.22
CA PHE A 272 -4.83 -15.06 -7.24
C PHE A 272 -6.18 -14.50 -6.78
N LEU A 273 -6.14 -13.70 -5.71
CA LEU A 273 -7.31 -12.99 -5.18
C LEU A 273 -7.34 -11.58 -5.79
N LEU A 274 -8.16 -11.43 -6.82
CA LEU A 274 -8.25 -10.28 -7.71
C LEU A 274 -9.56 -9.51 -7.52
N GLY A 275 -9.68 -8.38 -8.21
CA GLY A 275 -10.85 -7.51 -8.23
C GLY A 275 -10.45 -6.06 -8.48
N PHE A 276 -11.24 -5.12 -7.97
CA PHE A 276 -10.83 -3.71 -7.88
C PHE A 276 -10.49 -3.35 -6.43
N VAL A 277 -9.68 -2.33 -6.22
CA VAL A 277 -9.42 -1.83 -4.85
C VAL A 277 -10.75 -1.48 -4.17
N ARG A 278 -10.88 -1.73 -2.88
CA ARG A 278 -12.09 -1.49 -2.08
C ARG A 278 -13.28 -2.42 -2.37
N SER A 279 -13.13 -3.45 -3.17
CA SER A 279 -14.18 -4.45 -3.44
C SER A 279 -14.36 -5.49 -2.32
N GLY A 280 -13.54 -5.48 -1.26
CA GLY A 280 -13.64 -6.43 -0.15
C GLY A 280 -12.59 -7.54 -0.17
N THR A 281 -11.59 -7.49 -1.05
CA THR A 281 -10.48 -8.45 -1.13
C THR A 281 -9.73 -8.60 0.18
N THR A 282 -9.58 -7.52 0.94
CA THR A 282 -8.93 -7.53 2.26
C THR A 282 -9.70 -8.37 3.28
N LEU A 283 -11.04 -8.22 3.35
CA LEU A 283 -11.88 -9.04 4.22
C LEU A 283 -11.74 -10.52 3.85
N LEU A 284 -11.93 -10.86 2.57
CA LEU A 284 -11.82 -12.24 2.13
C LEU A 284 -10.42 -12.81 2.39
N GLY A 285 -9.36 -12.03 2.12
CA GLY A 285 -7.98 -12.45 2.44
C GLY A 285 -7.79 -12.76 3.92
N GLN A 286 -8.37 -11.97 4.83
CA GLN A 286 -8.32 -12.22 6.28
C GLN A 286 -9.13 -13.44 6.71
N VAL A 287 -10.29 -13.67 6.10
CA VAL A 287 -11.08 -14.88 6.31
C VAL A 287 -10.26 -16.11 5.90
N LEU A 288 -9.68 -16.09 4.70
CA LEU A 288 -8.86 -17.19 4.17
C LEU A 288 -7.60 -17.44 5.01
N ALA A 289 -6.92 -16.40 5.47
CA ALA A 289 -5.74 -16.51 6.34
C ALA A 289 -6.03 -17.20 7.67
N GLY A 290 -7.30 -17.34 8.06
CA GLY A 290 -7.73 -18.12 9.21
C GLY A 290 -7.69 -19.61 9.02
N HIS A 291 -7.65 -20.09 7.81
CA HIS A 291 -7.62 -21.53 7.52
C HIS A 291 -6.21 -22.08 7.72
N PRO A 292 -6.03 -23.23 8.43
CA PRO A 292 -4.70 -23.79 8.70
C PRO A 292 -3.95 -24.22 7.43
N ASP A 293 -4.67 -24.64 6.39
CA ASP A 293 -4.09 -25.10 5.12
C ASP A 293 -3.94 -23.98 4.07
N ILE A 294 -4.29 -22.72 4.38
CA ILE A 294 -4.22 -21.58 3.45
C ILE A 294 -3.19 -20.56 3.93
N GLU A 295 -2.27 -20.18 3.07
CA GLU A 295 -1.34 -19.07 3.26
C GLU A 295 -1.75 -17.92 2.35
N VAL A 296 -1.83 -16.68 2.91
CA VAL A 296 -2.26 -15.50 2.15
C VAL A 296 -1.17 -14.45 2.15
N MET A 297 -0.65 -14.15 0.97
CA MET A 297 0.28 -13.04 0.72
C MET A 297 -0.51 -11.77 0.38
N HIS A 298 -0.18 -10.65 1.03
CA HIS A 298 -0.88 -9.40 0.85
C HIS A 298 -0.06 -8.38 0.05
N GLU A 299 -0.52 -8.06 -1.18
CA GLU A 299 -0.07 -6.96 -2.04
C GLU A 299 1.46 -6.82 -2.13
N ARG A 300 2.14 -7.93 -2.50
CA ARG A 300 3.59 -7.94 -2.71
C ARG A 300 3.93 -8.01 -4.20
N ASP A 301 4.95 -7.24 -4.59
CA ASP A 301 5.34 -7.06 -5.99
C ASP A 301 6.19 -8.23 -6.52
N CYS A 302 5.66 -9.46 -6.45
CA CYS A 302 6.39 -10.64 -6.89
C CYS A 302 6.48 -10.77 -8.43
N LEU A 303 5.58 -10.12 -9.17
CA LEU A 303 5.55 -10.14 -10.65
C LEU A 303 6.38 -9.03 -11.32
N ASN A 304 7.06 -8.14 -10.57
CA ASN A 304 7.70 -6.93 -11.10
C ASN A 304 8.66 -7.17 -12.28
N GLU A 305 9.44 -8.25 -12.27
CA GLU A 305 10.35 -8.54 -13.39
C GLU A 305 9.58 -8.88 -14.65
N ALA A 306 8.55 -9.70 -14.55
CA ALA A 306 7.70 -10.03 -15.68
C ALA A 306 6.88 -8.81 -16.17
N VAL A 307 6.45 -7.93 -15.25
CA VAL A 307 5.80 -6.66 -15.62
C VAL A 307 6.75 -5.78 -16.41
N ARG A 308 8.00 -5.60 -15.92
CA ARG A 308 9.01 -4.79 -16.59
C ARG A 308 9.33 -5.30 -17.99
N ASP A 309 9.41 -6.61 -18.16
CA ASP A 309 9.88 -7.23 -19.40
C ASP A 309 8.74 -7.48 -20.42
N PHE A 310 7.48 -7.62 -19.96
CA PHE A 310 6.37 -8.02 -20.83
C PHE A 310 5.16 -7.08 -20.83
N ILE A 311 4.97 -6.26 -19.79
CA ILE A 311 3.83 -5.34 -19.74
C ILE A 311 4.25 -3.92 -20.09
N VAL A 312 5.40 -3.46 -19.60
CA VAL A 312 5.90 -2.10 -19.86
C VAL A 312 6.28 -1.90 -21.35
N PRO A 313 7.02 -2.80 -22.02
CA PRO A 313 7.32 -2.66 -23.45
C PRO A 313 6.08 -2.84 -24.31
N LYS A 314 5.98 -2.07 -25.41
CA LYS A 314 4.83 -2.13 -26.30
C LYS A 314 4.68 -3.48 -27.01
N ASP A 315 5.80 -4.12 -27.33
CA ASP A 315 5.93 -5.44 -27.96
C ASP A 315 6.09 -6.59 -26.98
N GLY A 316 6.06 -6.30 -25.68
CA GLY A 316 6.35 -7.27 -24.63
C GLY A 316 5.37 -8.46 -24.59
N LEU A 317 4.10 -8.26 -24.95
CA LEU A 317 3.11 -9.33 -25.03
C LEU A 317 3.36 -10.29 -26.22
N GLU A 318 3.80 -9.76 -27.36
CA GLU A 318 4.21 -10.57 -28.51
C GLU A 318 5.39 -11.45 -28.13
N HIS A 319 6.36 -10.85 -27.43
CA HIS A 319 7.51 -11.58 -26.91
C HIS A 319 7.07 -12.66 -25.91
N LEU A 320 6.24 -12.31 -24.91
CA LEU A 320 5.72 -13.27 -23.93
C LEU A 320 4.97 -14.44 -24.59
N GLY A 321 4.15 -14.17 -25.60
CA GLY A 321 3.41 -15.18 -26.35
C GLY A 321 4.31 -16.13 -27.13
N ALA A 322 5.43 -15.63 -27.67
CA ALA A 322 6.38 -16.40 -28.47
C ALA A 322 7.34 -17.27 -27.62
N LEU A 323 7.51 -16.98 -26.32
CA LEU A 323 8.44 -17.72 -25.46
C LEU A 323 7.99 -19.17 -25.24
N PRO A 324 8.90 -20.16 -25.35
CA PRO A 324 8.63 -21.50 -24.88
C PRO A 324 8.53 -21.55 -23.34
N ASP A 325 7.89 -22.59 -22.82
CA ASP A 325 7.61 -22.69 -21.37
C ASP A 325 8.88 -22.70 -20.50
N GLU A 326 9.96 -23.29 -21.00
CA GLU A 326 11.26 -23.33 -20.32
C GLU A 326 11.84 -21.93 -20.10
N ALA A 327 11.62 -21.01 -21.04
CA ALA A 327 12.08 -19.61 -20.93
C ALA A 327 11.28 -18.79 -19.90
N LEU A 328 10.13 -19.28 -19.45
CA LEU A 328 9.31 -18.68 -18.39
C LEU A 328 9.75 -19.11 -16.97
N MET A 329 10.55 -20.17 -16.86
CA MET A 329 10.99 -20.70 -15.57
C MET A 329 11.79 -19.71 -14.71
N PRO A 330 12.65 -18.81 -15.25
CA PRO A 330 13.30 -17.76 -14.45
C PRO A 330 12.31 -16.82 -13.76
N TYR A 331 11.23 -16.41 -14.46
CA TYR A 331 10.20 -15.52 -13.91
C TYR A 331 9.36 -16.22 -12.83
N ARG A 332 9.01 -17.49 -13.00
CA ARG A 332 8.35 -18.31 -11.98
C ARG A 332 9.23 -18.46 -10.74
N ARG A 333 10.53 -18.72 -10.93
CA ARG A 333 11.50 -18.81 -9.81
C ARG A 333 11.66 -17.47 -9.10
N SER A 334 11.79 -16.37 -9.83
CA SER A 334 11.88 -15.04 -9.26
C SER A 334 10.65 -14.69 -8.42
N TYR A 335 9.45 -15.03 -8.91
CA TYR A 335 8.20 -14.85 -8.17
C TYR A 335 8.26 -15.56 -6.80
N TRP A 336 8.57 -16.86 -6.79
CA TRP A 336 8.63 -17.64 -5.57
C TRP A 336 9.78 -17.23 -4.65
N GLN A 337 10.95 -16.87 -5.19
CA GLN A 337 12.06 -16.36 -4.40
C GLN A 337 11.68 -15.06 -3.67
N LYS A 338 10.92 -14.19 -4.32
CA LYS A 338 10.40 -12.97 -3.67
C LYS A 338 9.35 -13.30 -2.61
N ALA A 339 8.43 -14.20 -2.88
CA ALA A 339 7.46 -14.65 -1.89
C ALA A 339 8.18 -15.22 -0.64
N TYR A 340 9.18 -16.07 -0.81
CA TYR A 340 10.00 -16.59 0.30
C TYR A 340 10.77 -15.48 1.03
N ALA A 341 11.30 -14.51 0.31
CA ALA A 341 11.99 -13.37 0.92
C ALA A 341 11.06 -12.49 1.78
N TRP A 342 9.75 -12.55 1.51
CA TRP A 342 8.71 -11.92 2.34
C TRP A 342 8.22 -12.81 3.50
N GLY A 343 8.86 -13.98 3.71
CA GLY A 343 8.53 -14.91 4.79
C GLY A 343 7.39 -15.88 4.49
N TYR A 344 6.93 -15.96 3.24
CA TYR A 344 5.95 -16.96 2.82
C TYR A 344 6.67 -18.28 2.48
N SER A 345 6.14 -19.40 2.96
CA SER A 345 6.80 -20.71 2.80
C SER A 345 6.25 -21.53 1.64
N ALA A 346 5.01 -21.25 1.24
CA ALA A 346 4.24 -22.08 0.30
C ALA A 346 4.17 -23.58 0.70
N GLU A 347 4.27 -23.88 2.01
CA GLU A 347 4.19 -25.25 2.56
C GLU A 347 2.76 -25.71 2.78
N ARG A 348 1.80 -24.77 2.83
CA ARG A 348 0.38 -25.07 3.00
C ARG A 348 -0.21 -25.58 1.68
N LYS A 349 -1.38 -26.23 1.76
CA LYS A 349 -2.04 -26.79 0.57
C LYS A 349 -2.45 -25.73 -0.46
N VAL A 350 -2.76 -24.51 -0.01
CA VAL A 350 -3.20 -23.40 -0.86
C VAL A 350 -2.36 -22.17 -0.55
N PHE A 351 -1.85 -21.54 -1.61
CA PHE A 351 -1.17 -20.24 -1.53
C PHE A 351 -1.98 -19.20 -2.29
N VAL A 352 -2.39 -18.13 -1.59
CA VAL A 352 -3.21 -17.03 -2.14
C VAL A 352 -2.38 -15.76 -2.27
N ASP A 353 -2.20 -15.28 -3.48
CA ASP A 353 -1.65 -13.94 -3.75
C ASP A 353 -2.79 -12.92 -3.85
N LYS A 354 -2.97 -12.11 -2.78
CA LYS A 354 -4.00 -11.09 -2.74
C LYS A 354 -3.46 -9.77 -3.27
N SER A 355 -3.80 -9.46 -4.52
CA SER A 355 -3.42 -8.23 -5.20
C SER A 355 -4.56 -7.75 -6.12
N PRO A 356 -5.47 -6.87 -5.65
CA PRO A 356 -6.67 -6.51 -6.41
C PRO A 356 -6.37 -5.97 -7.81
N LEU A 357 -5.39 -5.07 -7.93
CA LEU A 357 -5.04 -4.44 -9.21
C LEU A 357 -4.24 -5.35 -10.15
N ALA A 358 -3.74 -6.50 -9.67
CA ALA A 358 -3.15 -7.52 -10.54
C ALA A 358 -4.18 -8.13 -11.51
N THR A 359 -5.46 -7.75 -11.44
CA THR A 359 -6.45 -7.97 -12.50
C THR A 359 -5.95 -7.48 -13.87
N SER A 360 -5.19 -6.39 -13.92
CA SER A 360 -4.53 -5.92 -15.16
C SER A 360 -3.39 -6.83 -15.65
N LEU A 361 -2.91 -7.74 -14.80
CA LEU A 361 -1.83 -8.68 -15.06
C LEU A 361 -2.33 -10.10 -15.40
N LEU A 362 -3.63 -10.26 -15.67
CA LEU A 362 -4.20 -11.55 -16.11
C LEU A 362 -3.39 -12.22 -17.23
N PRO A 363 -2.84 -11.50 -18.24
CA PRO A 363 -1.95 -12.10 -19.22
C PRO A 363 -0.72 -12.79 -18.63
N LEU A 364 -0.04 -12.13 -17.71
CA LEU A 364 1.13 -12.71 -17.03
C LEU A 364 0.73 -13.89 -16.17
N ILE A 365 -0.36 -13.76 -15.40
CA ILE A 365 -0.87 -14.83 -14.53
C ILE A 365 -1.19 -16.07 -15.37
N ALA A 366 -1.96 -15.92 -16.44
CA ALA A 366 -2.34 -17.03 -17.31
C ALA A 366 -1.12 -17.71 -17.96
N ARG A 367 -0.10 -16.95 -18.33
CA ARG A 367 1.07 -17.48 -19.02
C ARG A 367 2.12 -18.07 -18.08
N LEU A 368 2.33 -17.43 -16.91
CA LEU A 368 3.28 -17.91 -15.93
C LEU A 368 2.71 -19.04 -15.05
N PHE A 369 1.43 -18.98 -14.72
CA PHE A 369 0.76 -19.90 -13.81
C PHE A 369 -0.54 -20.42 -14.43
N PRO A 370 -0.47 -21.26 -15.48
CA PRO A 370 -1.64 -21.67 -16.26
C PRO A 370 -2.67 -22.49 -15.47
N ASP A 371 -2.25 -23.11 -14.35
CA ASP A 371 -3.12 -23.87 -13.45
C ASP A 371 -3.59 -23.08 -12.23
N ALA A 372 -3.24 -21.77 -12.15
CA ALA A 372 -3.68 -20.94 -11.06
C ALA A 372 -5.20 -20.73 -11.09
N ARG A 373 -5.80 -20.71 -9.91
CA ARG A 373 -7.21 -20.38 -9.71
C ARG A 373 -7.36 -18.88 -9.40
N ILE A 374 -8.50 -18.32 -9.74
CA ILE A 374 -8.79 -16.91 -9.51
C ILE A 374 -10.00 -16.79 -8.60
N LEU A 375 -9.83 -16.15 -7.45
CA LEU A 375 -10.91 -15.61 -6.64
C LEU A 375 -11.13 -14.16 -7.05
N PHE A 376 -12.24 -13.89 -7.72
CA PHE A 376 -12.54 -12.55 -8.20
C PHE A 376 -13.60 -11.89 -7.30
N VAL A 377 -13.20 -10.83 -6.59
CA VAL A 377 -14.09 -10.14 -5.65
C VAL A 377 -14.69 -8.91 -6.30
N TYR A 378 -16.00 -8.80 -6.21
CA TYR A 378 -16.74 -7.61 -6.63
C TYR A 378 -17.72 -7.14 -5.55
N ARG A 379 -18.07 -5.88 -5.62
CA ARG A 379 -18.96 -5.15 -4.71
C ARG A 379 -19.74 -4.12 -5.50
N ASP A 380 -20.80 -3.54 -4.93
CA ASP A 380 -21.54 -2.44 -5.56
C ASP A 380 -20.57 -1.38 -6.11
N PRO A 381 -20.55 -1.16 -7.44
CA PRO A 381 -19.59 -0.23 -8.08
C PRO A 381 -19.62 1.18 -7.50
N ARG A 382 -20.81 1.63 -7.05
CA ARG A 382 -21.01 2.96 -6.46
C ARG A 382 -20.34 3.07 -5.10
N ASP A 383 -20.46 2.03 -4.26
CA ASP A 383 -19.76 1.96 -2.98
C ASP A 383 -18.23 1.83 -3.16
N VAL A 384 -17.80 1.10 -4.20
CA VAL A 384 -16.38 0.97 -4.54
C VAL A 384 -15.79 2.32 -4.91
N VAL A 385 -16.40 3.03 -5.86
CA VAL A 385 -15.92 4.34 -6.33
C VAL A 385 -15.93 5.37 -5.21
N LEU A 386 -17.01 5.46 -4.43
CA LEU A 386 -17.09 6.34 -3.26
C LEU A 386 -16.01 5.98 -2.23
N SER A 387 -15.82 4.69 -1.95
CA SER A 387 -14.79 4.24 -0.99
C SER A 387 -13.37 4.56 -1.45
N CYS A 388 -13.09 4.51 -2.76
CA CYS A 388 -11.81 4.94 -3.31
C CYS A 388 -11.63 6.45 -3.18
N PHE A 389 -12.65 7.24 -3.47
CA PHE A 389 -12.60 8.69 -3.41
C PHE A 389 -12.37 9.23 -1.99
N ARG A 390 -12.94 8.56 -0.99
CA ARG A 390 -12.81 8.89 0.44
C ARG A 390 -11.47 8.47 1.05
N ARG A 391 -10.58 7.83 0.30
CA ARG A 391 -9.32 7.29 0.85
C ARG A 391 -8.11 7.83 0.13
N ARG A 392 -7.08 8.15 0.93
CA ARG A 392 -5.76 8.42 0.39
C ARG A 392 -5.03 7.10 0.12
N PHE A 393 -4.28 7.09 -0.95
CA PHE A 393 -3.37 6.00 -1.30
C PHE A 393 -1.95 6.55 -1.40
N ALA A 394 -0.95 5.71 -1.19
CA ALA A 394 0.42 6.05 -1.59
C ALA A 394 0.42 6.44 -3.08
N MET A 395 0.97 7.60 -3.40
CA MET A 395 0.84 8.18 -4.74
C MET A 395 1.68 7.42 -5.76
N THR A 396 1.02 6.99 -6.81
CA THR A 396 1.60 6.42 -8.03
C THR A 396 0.89 7.05 -9.22
N GLU A 397 1.38 6.85 -10.44
CA GLU A 397 0.71 7.35 -11.62
C GLU A 397 -0.74 6.86 -11.74
N GLN A 398 -0.98 5.57 -11.50
CA GLN A 398 -2.33 5.01 -11.48
C GLN A 398 -3.22 5.65 -10.40
N LYS A 399 -2.68 5.89 -9.19
CA LYS A 399 -3.45 6.53 -8.10
C LYS A 399 -3.72 8.00 -8.38
N TYR A 400 -2.81 8.68 -9.08
CA TYR A 400 -3.03 10.04 -9.54
C TYR A 400 -4.24 10.15 -10.49
N GLN A 401 -4.43 9.18 -11.37
CA GLN A 401 -5.63 9.11 -12.24
C GLN A 401 -6.91 8.84 -11.44
N MET A 402 -6.81 8.25 -10.28
CA MET A 402 -7.93 7.92 -9.37
C MET A 402 -8.22 9.01 -8.33
N LEU A 403 -7.71 10.23 -8.49
CA LEU A 403 -7.98 11.33 -7.55
C LEU A 403 -9.38 11.96 -7.73
N THR A 404 -10.07 11.73 -8.84
CA THR A 404 -11.41 12.25 -9.12
C THR A 404 -12.43 11.13 -9.25
N LEU A 405 -13.70 11.41 -9.01
CA LEU A 405 -14.78 10.44 -9.22
C LEU A 405 -14.79 9.90 -10.66
N ASP A 406 -14.66 10.79 -11.66
CA ASP A 406 -14.61 10.40 -13.07
C ASP A 406 -13.39 9.51 -13.37
N GLY A 407 -12.23 9.86 -12.82
CA GLY A 407 -11.01 9.07 -12.95
C GLY A 407 -11.14 7.68 -12.35
N ILE A 408 -11.73 7.58 -11.14
CA ILE A 408 -11.98 6.29 -10.48
C ILE A 408 -12.99 5.46 -11.28
N ALA A 409 -14.11 6.05 -11.69
CA ALA A 409 -15.13 5.36 -12.47
C ALA A 409 -14.59 4.86 -13.81
N ALA A 410 -13.76 5.67 -14.49
CA ALA A 410 -13.11 5.29 -15.73
C ALA A 410 -12.09 4.15 -15.53
N CYS A 411 -11.23 4.22 -14.48
CA CYS A 411 -10.30 3.13 -14.15
C CYS A 411 -11.05 1.85 -13.78
N TYR A 412 -12.14 1.98 -13.01
CA TYR A 412 -13.01 0.85 -12.66
C TYR A 412 -13.58 0.19 -13.92
N GLY A 413 -14.21 0.97 -14.80
CA GLY A 413 -14.81 0.46 -16.02
C GLY A 413 -13.80 -0.22 -16.95
N SER A 414 -12.62 0.39 -17.13
CA SER A 414 -11.56 -0.21 -17.95
C SER A 414 -11.07 -1.54 -17.37
N LEU A 415 -10.81 -1.63 -16.06
CA LEU A 415 -10.30 -2.85 -15.44
C LEU A 415 -11.34 -3.96 -15.43
N MET A 416 -12.60 -3.65 -15.10
CA MET A 416 -13.69 -4.63 -15.09
C MET A 416 -14.02 -5.12 -16.50
N GLY A 417 -13.99 -4.21 -17.49
CA GLY A 417 -14.15 -4.57 -18.90
C GLY A 417 -13.05 -5.49 -19.41
N PHE A 418 -11.82 -5.27 -18.98
CA PHE A 418 -10.71 -6.15 -19.29
C PHE A 418 -10.86 -7.53 -18.64
N ALA A 419 -11.30 -7.58 -17.39
CA ALA A 419 -11.56 -8.85 -16.70
C ALA A 419 -12.67 -9.67 -17.38
N ASP A 420 -13.78 -9.03 -17.78
CA ASP A 420 -14.86 -9.68 -18.53
C ASP A 420 -14.38 -10.17 -19.90
N PHE A 421 -13.64 -9.33 -20.64
CA PHE A 421 -13.03 -9.71 -21.92
C PHE A 421 -12.14 -10.95 -21.79
N TRP A 422 -11.33 -11.06 -20.73
CA TRP A 422 -10.49 -12.23 -20.45
C TRP A 422 -11.32 -13.48 -20.17
N ARG A 423 -12.39 -13.37 -19.42
CA ARG A 423 -13.30 -14.47 -19.09
C ARG A 423 -14.00 -15.05 -20.32
N GLU A 424 -14.38 -14.18 -21.25
CA GLU A 424 -15.04 -14.59 -22.49
C GLU A 424 -14.09 -15.26 -23.48
N LYS A 425 -12.86 -14.76 -23.56
CA LYS A 425 -11.90 -15.21 -24.57
C LYS A 425 -11.00 -16.35 -24.09
N PHE A 426 -10.64 -16.37 -22.80
CA PHE A 426 -9.66 -17.31 -22.26
C PHE A 426 -10.26 -18.21 -21.17
N ARG A 427 -9.74 -19.45 -21.08
CA ARG A 427 -10.18 -20.40 -20.05
C ARG A 427 -9.47 -20.08 -18.73
N LEU A 428 -10.20 -19.49 -17.82
CA LEU A 428 -9.77 -19.20 -16.45
C LEU A 428 -10.61 -20.05 -15.50
N ASP A 429 -9.99 -20.53 -14.43
CA ASP A 429 -10.69 -21.16 -13.32
C ASP A 429 -11.04 -20.06 -12.30
N VAL A 430 -12.25 -19.52 -12.39
CA VAL A 430 -12.67 -18.31 -11.65
C VAL A 430 -13.84 -18.61 -10.73
N PHE A 431 -13.72 -18.22 -9.47
CA PHE A 431 -14.83 -18.11 -8.53
C PHE A 431 -15.17 -16.64 -8.29
N ASP A 432 -16.41 -16.28 -8.54
CA ASP A 432 -16.94 -14.93 -8.30
C ASP A 432 -17.44 -14.79 -6.86
N ALA A 433 -16.70 -14.03 -6.05
CA ALA A 433 -17.02 -13.73 -4.67
C ALA A 433 -17.68 -12.36 -4.55
N ARG A 434 -18.98 -12.32 -4.30
CA ARG A 434 -19.69 -11.07 -4.05
C ARG A 434 -19.53 -10.66 -2.60
N HIS A 435 -19.05 -9.44 -2.37
CA HIS A 435 -18.78 -8.91 -1.02
C HIS A 435 -20.01 -8.97 -0.11
N GLU A 436 -21.17 -8.52 -0.61
CA GLU A 436 -22.42 -8.48 0.16
C GLU A 436 -22.94 -9.88 0.47
N THR A 437 -22.72 -10.86 -0.43
CA THR A 437 -23.06 -12.27 -0.18
C THR A 437 -22.21 -12.85 0.94
N LEU A 438 -20.92 -12.57 0.94
CA LEU A 438 -20.02 -12.98 2.02
C LEU A 438 -20.47 -12.39 3.37
N LEU A 439 -20.90 -11.12 3.40
CA LEU A 439 -21.38 -10.49 4.63
C LEU A 439 -22.74 -11.04 5.10
N ALA A 440 -23.64 -11.35 4.17
CA ALA A 440 -24.98 -11.81 4.49
C ALA A 440 -25.04 -13.31 4.82
N ASN A 441 -24.22 -14.12 4.15
CA ASN A 441 -24.28 -15.58 4.16
C ASN A 441 -22.88 -16.17 4.40
N PHE A 442 -22.19 -15.69 5.43
CA PHE A 442 -20.77 -15.96 5.69
C PHE A 442 -20.40 -17.45 5.61
N GLU A 443 -21.14 -18.32 6.32
CA GLU A 443 -20.80 -19.75 6.39
C GLU A 443 -20.94 -20.44 5.05
N SER A 444 -22.08 -20.23 4.37
CA SER A 444 -22.33 -20.89 3.10
C SER A 444 -21.40 -20.39 1.99
N GLU A 445 -21.11 -19.09 1.97
CA GLU A 445 -20.23 -18.53 0.95
C GLU A 445 -18.76 -18.94 1.21
N THR A 446 -18.33 -18.97 2.47
CA THR A 446 -17.00 -19.45 2.84
C THR A 446 -16.85 -20.94 2.51
N ALA A 447 -17.89 -21.78 2.74
CA ALA A 447 -17.88 -23.19 2.35
C ALA A 447 -17.71 -23.36 0.83
N ARG A 448 -18.46 -22.62 0.00
CA ARG A 448 -18.32 -22.63 -1.46
C ARG A 448 -16.92 -22.23 -1.93
N ILE A 449 -16.32 -21.24 -1.27
CA ILE A 449 -14.93 -20.83 -1.57
C ILE A 449 -13.95 -21.94 -1.17
N CYS A 450 -14.12 -22.59 -0.01
CA CYS A 450 -13.28 -23.71 0.40
C CYS A 450 -13.39 -24.89 -0.59
N ASP A 451 -14.60 -25.22 -1.06
CA ASP A 451 -14.81 -26.25 -2.09
C ASP A 451 -14.05 -25.90 -3.38
N PHE A 452 -14.15 -24.65 -3.84
CA PHE A 452 -13.39 -24.17 -4.99
C PHE A 452 -11.88 -24.27 -4.78
N LEU A 453 -11.39 -24.03 -3.55
CA LEU A 453 -9.97 -24.15 -3.19
C LEU A 453 -9.53 -25.59 -2.90
N SER A 454 -10.44 -26.55 -2.89
CA SER A 454 -10.20 -27.97 -2.58
C SER A 454 -9.68 -28.20 -1.15
N VAL A 455 -10.22 -27.42 -0.19
CA VAL A 455 -10.00 -27.58 1.25
C VAL A 455 -11.33 -27.70 1.99
N ALA A 456 -11.32 -28.35 3.16
CA ALA A 456 -12.51 -28.43 4.00
C ALA A 456 -12.75 -27.08 4.70
N LEU A 457 -14.03 -26.73 4.98
CA LEU A 457 -14.34 -25.55 5.79
C LEU A 457 -13.76 -25.70 7.19
N ASP A 458 -13.00 -24.71 7.66
CA ASP A 458 -12.43 -24.68 9.00
C ASP A 458 -13.10 -23.60 9.88
N PRO A 459 -13.54 -23.94 11.11
CA PRO A 459 -14.17 -22.99 12.02
C PRO A 459 -13.31 -21.77 12.36
N ALA A 460 -11.98 -21.89 12.36
CA ALA A 460 -11.07 -20.78 12.65
C ALA A 460 -11.15 -19.62 11.65
N MET A 461 -11.74 -19.85 10.49
CA MET A 461 -12.00 -18.77 9.52
C MET A 461 -12.96 -17.71 10.05
N LYS A 462 -13.81 -18.02 11.05
CA LYS A 462 -14.70 -17.06 11.72
C LYS A 462 -13.95 -16.08 12.63
N ASP A 463 -12.77 -16.46 13.09
CA ASP A 463 -11.99 -15.68 14.07
C ASP A 463 -11.12 -14.58 13.43
N PHE A 464 -11.38 -14.25 12.15
CA PHE A 464 -10.62 -13.23 11.41
C PHE A 464 -10.59 -11.88 12.14
N ALA A 465 -11.67 -11.48 12.83
CA ALA A 465 -11.73 -10.22 13.57
C ALA A 465 -10.75 -10.22 14.78
N SER A 466 -10.63 -11.33 15.48
CA SER A 466 -9.67 -11.48 16.59
C SER A 466 -8.24 -11.47 16.09
N ARG A 467 -7.99 -12.15 14.96
CA ARG A 467 -6.68 -12.13 14.29
C ARG A 467 -6.33 -10.74 13.78
N ALA A 468 -7.28 -10.02 13.17
CA ALA A 468 -7.06 -8.66 12.69
C ALA A 468 -6.70 -7.67 13.80
N ARG A 469 -7.11 -7.94 15.05
CA ARG A 469 -6.70 -7.15 16.24
C ARG A 469 -5.27 -7.45 16.67
N VAL A 470 -4.81 -8.67 16.46
CA VAL A 470 -3.49 -9.15 16.93
C VAL A 470 -2.46 -9.05 15.80
N ALA A 471 -2.88 -9.35 14.58
CA ALA A 471 -1.99 -9.31 13.43
C ALA A 471 -1.72 -7.86 13.02
N ASN A 472 -0.44 -7.56 12.98
CA ASN A 472 0.13 -6.30 12.53
C ASN A 472 0.08 -6.18 11.00
N ILE A 473 -1.10 -6.17 10.42
CA ILE A 473 -1.23 -6.12 8.99
C ILE A 473 -1.49 -4.66 8.60
N ASP A 474 -0.56 -4.10 7.82
CA ASP A 474 -0.75 -2.81 7.15
C ASP A 474 -1.87 -2.96 6.11
N ILE A 475 -3.11 -2.91 6.61
CA ILE A 475 -4.30 -3.05 5.77
C ILE A 475 -5.18 -1.83 6.00
N PRO A 476 -5.45 -1.06 4.96
CA PRO A 476 -6.49 -0.04 5.02
C PRO A 476 -7.81 -0.67 5.54
N ASN A 477 -8.37 -0.16 6.65
CA ASN A 477 -9.56 -0.64 7.38
C ASN A 477 -9.33 -1.76 8.41
N SER A 478 -8.15 -1.91 8.97
CA SER A 478 -7.93 -2.81 10.13
C SER A 478 -8.96 -2.57 11.25
N ALA A 479 -9.34 -1.32 11.46
CA ALA A 479 -10.37 -0.92 12.43
C ALA A 479 -11.76 -1.54 12.16
N ASP A 480 -12.18 -1.56 10.91
CA ASP A 480 -13.48 -2.13 10.53
C ASP A 480 -13.43 -3.66 10.61
N LEU A 481 -12.34 -4.27 10.19
CA LEU A 481 -12.13 -5.72 10.29
C LEU A 481 -12.08 -6.21 11.74
N ALA A 482 -11.44 -5.45 12.64
CA ALA A 482 -11.37 -5.77 14.05
C ALA A 482 -12.74 -5.72 14.76
N ARG A 483 -13.72 -5.03 14.19
CA ARG A 483 -15.12 -5.02 14.67
C ARG A 483 -15.94 -6.22 14.18
N GLY A 484 -15.39 -7.05 13.28
CA GLY A 484 -16.08 -8.19 12.67
C GLY A 484 -16.85 -7.83 11.41
N LEU A 485 -17.75 -8.73 11.00
CA LEU A 485 -18.60 -8.50 9.83
C LEU A 485 -19.51 -7.29 10.06
N SER A 486 -19.37 -6.27 9.23
CA SER A 486 -20.18 -5.05 9.30
C SER A 486 -20.78 -4.73 7.94
N ARG A 487 -22.10 -4.57 7.90
CA ARG A 487 -22.83 -4.14 6.71
C ARG A 487 -22.98 -2.62 6.60
N LYS A 488 -22.35 -1.84 7.50
CA LYS A 488 -22.50 -0.37 7.53
C LYS A 488 -22.04 0.33 6.26
N SER A 489 -21.15 -0.29 5.52
CA SER A 489 -20.64 0.26 4.27
C SER A 489 -21.43 -0.21 3.03
N GLU A 490 -22.46 -1.06 3.19
CA GLU A 490 -23.35 -1.44 2.09
C GLU A 490 -24.33 -0.31 1.80
N GLY A 491 -24.37 0.13 0.55
CA GLY A 491 -25.26 1.18 0.11
C GLY A 491 -24.96 2.55 0.71
N HIS A 492 -23.75 2.75 1.29
CA HIS A 492 -23.31 4.03 1.85
C HIS A 492 -23.30 5.14 0.78
N TRP A 493 -23.10 4.77 -0.49
CA TRP A 493 -23.17 5.66 -1.65
C TRP A 493 -24.51 6.45 -1.74
N ARG A 494 -25.58 5.94 -1.15
CA ARG A 494 -26.90 6.62 -1.17
C ARG A 494 -26.88 7.97 -0.46
N ASN A 495 -26.01 8.11 0.54
CA ASN A 495 -25.81 9.36 1.26
C ASN A 495 -25.10 10.43 0.41
N TYR A 496 -24.46 10.01 -0.68
CA TYR A 496 -23.69 10.83 -1.63
C TYR A 496 -24.27 10.73 -3.05
N ARG A 497 -25.57 10.42 -3.15
CA ARG A 497 -26.22 10.16 -4.44
C ARG A 497 -26.09 11.34 -5.39
N ASN A 498 -26.26 12.56 -4.89
CA ASN A 498 -26.23 13.78 -5.71
C ASN A 498 -24.83 13.99 -6.31
N GLU A 499 -23.80 13.79 -5.51
CA GLU A 499 -22.40 13.97 -5.91
C GLU A 499 -21.93 12.87 -6.87
N LEU A 500 -22.52 11.67 -6.78
CA LEU A 500 -22.25 10.56 -7.69
C LEU A 500 -23.04 10.61 -9.00
N MET A 501 -24.10 11.44 -9.11
CA MET A 501 -24.93 11.53 -10.31
C MET A 501 -24.14 11.70 -11.62
N PRO A 502 -23.07 12.52 -11.68
CA PRO A 502 -22.31 12.69 -12.93
C PRO A 502 -21.67 11.40 -13.44
N ILE A 503 -21.27 10.49 -12.55
CA ILE A 503 -20.59 9.23 -12.90
C ILE A 503 -21.54 8.02 -12.97
N MET A 504 -22.81 8.17 -12.58
CA MET A 504 -23.77 7.07 -12.61
C MET A 504 -23.92 6.41 -14.00
N PRO A 505 -23.93 7.16 -15.13
CA PRO A 505 -23.99 6.53 -16.44
C PRO A 505 -22.81 5.59 -16.75
N ALA A 506 -21.62 5.90 -16.24
CA ALA A 506 -20.44 5.06 -16.40
C ALA A 506 -20.47 3.80 -15.52
N LEU A 507 -21.19 3.84 -14.39
CA LEU A 507 -21.32 2.71 -13.45
C LEU A 507 -22.55 1.83 -13.72
N ALA A 508 -23.58 2.35 -14.38
CA ALA A 508 -24.84 1.64 -14.65
C ALA A 508 -24.64 0.27 -15.34
N PRO A 509 -23.79 0.12 -16.37
CA PRO A 509 -23.55 -1.18 -16.99
C PRO A 509 -23.01 -2.21 -15.99
N TRP A 510 -22.15 -1.79 -15.07
CA TRP A 510 -21.54 -2.65 -14.05
C TRP A 510 -22.52 -2.99 -12.93
N CYS A 511 -23.40 -2.05 -12.54
CA CYS A 511 -24.49 -2.33 -11.62
C CYS A 511 -25.42 -3.42 -12.20
N ALA A 512 -25.81 -3.27 -13.46
CA ALA A 512 -26.64 -4.27 -14.16
C ALA A 512 -25.90 -5.63 -14.28
N ARG A 513 -24.63 -5.62 -14.69
CA ARG A 513 -23.78 -6.81 -14.85
C ARG A 513 -23.68 -7.63 -13.57
N PHE A 514 -23.54 -6.98 -12.42
CA PHE A 514 -23.40 -7.63 -11.12
C PHE A 514 -24.71 -7.75 -10.33
N GLY A 515 -25.86 -7.41 -10.95
CA GLY A 515 -27.18 -7.55 -10.34
C GLY A 515 -27.45 -6.60 -9.17
N TYR A 516 -26.91 -5.38 -9.23
CA TYR A 516 -27.27 -4.32 -8.29
C TYR A 516 -28.43 -3.49 -8.83
N PRO A 517 -29.40 -3.13 -7.98
CA PRO A 517 -30.53 -2.31 -8.43
C PRO A 517 -30.05 -0.91 -8.84
N GLU A 518 -30.72 -0.31 -9.80
CA GLU A 518 -30.41 1.04 -10.28
C GLU A 518 -30.66 2.13 -9.23
N ASN A 519 -31.55 1.90 -8.25
CA ASN A 519 -32.01 2.84 -7.21
C ASN A 519 -31.50 2.50 -5.81
#